data_61d8d4e7b0361c73b4f6b812b008ba1e
#
_entry.id   61d8d4e7b0361c73b4f6b812b008ba1e
#
_cell.length_a   1.000
_cell.length_b   1.000
_cell.length_c   1.000
_cell.angle_alpha   90.00
_cell.angle_beta   90.00
_cell.angle_gamma   90.00
#
_symmetry.space_group_name_H-M   'P 1'
#
loop_
_entity.id
_entity.type
_entity.pdbx_description
1 polymer ?
#
loop_
_entity_poly.entity_id
_entity_poly.type
_entity_poly.pdbx_seq_one_letter_code
_entity_poly.pdbx_strand_id
1 'polypeptide(L)'
;FGSLYTLKNDRQVIENKRRQLNNNRDVFLFNTRLEMTQQDQAIRSLEKQMKDDDEIIRLRTNIRKSAEAKVANGTLTVTEMLRELTNESLARQTKAMHEIQRLKGIYQLKYTTNH
;
A
#
# COMPACT_ATOMS: atom_id res chain seq x y z
N PHE A 1 -18.77 59.84 7.46
CA PHE A 1 -19.06 58.77 8.44
C PHE A 1 -19.32 57.40 7.76
N GLY A 2 -20.02 57.34 6.64
CA GLY A 2 -20.31 56.10 5.93
C GLY A 2 -19.06 55.44 5.34
N SER A 3 -18.11 56.22 4.86
CA SER A 3 -16.88 55.70 4.25
C SER A 3 -15.95 55.04 5.25
N LEU A 4 -15.85 55.54 6.47
CA LEU A 4 -15.07 54.93 7.54
C LEU A 4 -15.69 53.61 8.00
N TYR A 5 -16.99 53.56 8.08
CA TYR A 5 -17.72 52.33 8.44
C TYR A 5 -17.59 51.28 7.39
N THR A 6 -17.63 51.65 6.11
CA THR A 6 -17.42 50.74 4.97
C THR A 6 -15.99 50.21 4.94
N LEU A 7 -14.98 51.03 5.16
CA LEU A 7 -13.58 50.63 5.25
C LEU A 7 -13.35 49.62 6.36
N LYS A 8 -13.96 49.82 7.52
CA LYS A 8 -13.84 48.89 8.65
C LYS A 8 -14.48 47.54 8.32
N ASN A 9 -15.64 47.53 7.68
CA ASN A 9 -16.32 46.33 7.22
C ASN A 9 -15.46 45.60 6.17
N ASP A 10 -14.89 46.32 5.20
CA ASP A 10 -14.06 45.75 4.17
C ASP A 10 -12.80 45.06 4.75
N ARG A 11 -12.18 45.68 5.77
CA ARG A 11 -11.06 45.08 6.48
C ARG A 11 -11.48 43.81 7.20
N GLN A 12 -12.61 43.78 7.88
CA GLN A 12 -13.11 42.57 8.53
C GLN A 12 -13.38 41.44 7.52
N VAL A 13 -13.97 41.77 6.40
CA VAL A 13 -14.24 40.80 5.33
C VAL A 13 -12.92 40.22 4.80
N ILE A 14 -11.91 41.05 4.56
CA ILE A 14 -10.60 40.63 4.11
C ILE A 14 -9.92 39.73 5.13
N GLU A 15 -9.94 40.09 6.40
CA GLU A 15 -9.38 39.27 7.48
C GLU A 15 -10.09 37.93 7.62
N ASN A 16 -11.42 37.92 7.53
CA ASN A 16 -12.18 36.69 7.57
C ASN A 16 -11.85 35.77 6.41
N LYS A 17 -11.68 36.33 5.22
CA LYS A 17 -11.24 35.55 4.03
C LYS A 17 -9.83 35.01 4.22
N ARG A 18 -8.92 35.78 4.77
CA ARG A 18 -7.55 35.31 5.08
C ARG A 18 -7.56 34.15 6.05
N ARG A 19 -8.34 34.26 7.13
CA ARG A 19 -8.49 33.18 8.13
C ARG A 19 -9.06 31.93 7.48
N GLN A 20 -10.06 32.07 6.64
CA GLN A 20 -10.67 30.94 5.93
C GLN A 20 -9.68 30.28 5.00
N LEU A 21 -8.89 31.04 4.24
CA LEU A 21 -7.85 30.50 3.37
C LEU A 21 -6.76 29.78 4.15
N ASN A 22 -6.32 30.36 5.28
CA ASN A 22 -5.34 29.73 6.16
C ASN A 22 -5.87 28.43 6.76
N ASN A 23 -7.12 28.43 7.23
CA ASN A 23 -7.77 27.22 7.76
C ASN A 23 -7.90 26.14 6.69
N ASN A 24 -8.29 26.52 5.47
CA ASN A 24 -8.39 25.57 4.34
C ASN A 24 -7.03 24.98 3.99
N ARG A 25 -5.99 25.81 4.01
CA ARG A 25 -4.61 25.37 3.79
C ARG A 25 -4.15 24.41 4.87
N ASP A 26 -4.43 24.71 6.13
CA ASP A 26 -4.05 23.86 7.26
C ASP A 26 -4.75 22.50 7.19
N VAL A 27 -6.04 22.49 6.86
CA VAL A 27 -6.81 21.26 6.66
C VAL A 27 -6.25 20.46 5.48
N PHE A 28 -5.92 21.12 4.37
CA PHE A 28 -5.32 20.47 3.22
C PHE A 28 -3.97 19.82 3.58
N LEU A 29 -3.10 20.55 4.27
CA LEU A 29 -1.80 20.02 4.69
C LEU A 29 -1.96 18.86 5.68
N PHE A 30 -2.87 18.95 6.61
CA PHE A 30 -3.17 17.88 7.56
C PHE A 30 -3.64 16.62 6.82
N ASN A 31 -4.60 16.77 5.91
CA ASN A 31 -5.14 15.65 5.14
C ASN A 31 -4.07 15.02 4.26
N THR A 32 -3.20 15.82 3.65
CA THR A 32 -2.09 15.32 2.82
C THR A 32 -1.11 14.52 3.65
N ARG A 33 -0.73 15.01 4.85
CA ARG A 33 0.16 14.28 5.76
C ARG A 33 -0.47 12.97 6.22
N LEU A 34 -1.76 13.00 6.55
CA LEU A 34 -2.48 11.79 6.95
C LEU A 34 -2.49 10.76 5.83
N GLU A 35 -2.78 11.19 4.60
CA GLU A 35 -2.78 10.33 3.43
C GLU A 35 -1.39 9.72 3.19
N MET A 36 -0.32 10.53 3.27
CA MET A 36 1.05 10.06 3.12
C MET A 36 1.42 9.02 4.20
N THR A 37 1.01 9.25 5.44
CA THR A 37 1.25 8.31 6.53
C THR A 37 0.53 6.98 6.28
N GLN A 38 -0.72 7.02 5.85
CA GLN A 38 -1.50 5.82 5.53
C GLN A 38 -0.89 5.06 4.35
N GLN A 39 -0.44 5.77 3.33
CA GLN A 39 0.21 5.16 2.16
C GLN A 39 1.54 4.51 2.55
N ASP A 40 2.34 5.17 3.38
CA ASP A 40 3.61 4.63 3.88
C ASP A 40 3.37 3.36 4.72
N GLN A 41 2.38 3.37 5.60
CA GLN A 41 2.01 2.20 6.40
C GLN A 41 1.54 1.04 5.53
N ALA A 42 0.79 1.31 4.47
CA ALA A 42 0.35 0.29 3.52
C ALA A 42 1.54 -0.36 2.80
N ILE A 43 2.51 0.44 2.39
CA ILE A 43 3.75 -0.06 1.75
C ILE A 43 4.53 -0.94 2.73
N ARG A 44 4.69 -0.52 3.98
CA ARG A 44 5.40 -1.29 5.00
C ARG A 44 4.70 -2.60 5.32
N SER A 45 3.37 -2.59 5.36
CA SER A 45 2.56 -3.79 5.56
C SER A 45 2.78 -4.79 4.42
N LEU A 46 2.81 -4.31 3.16
CA LEU A 46 3.11 -5.16 2.00
C LEU A 46 4.52 -5.74 2.06
N GLU A 47 5.51 -4.94 2.46
CA GLU A 47 6.89 -5.43 2.61
C GLU A 47 6.98 -6.54 3.66
N LYS A 48 6.24 -6.42 4.75
CA LYS A 48 6.16 -7.46 5.78
C LYS A 48 5.48 -8.72 5.23
N GLN A 49 4.38 -8.56 4.49
CA GLN A 49 3.70 -9.69 3.84
C GLN A 49 4.61 -10.39 2.84
N MET A 50 5.45 -9.66 2.12
CA MET A 50 6.40 -10.23 1.17
C MET A 50 7.49 -11.06 1.85
N LYS A 51 7.90 -10.69 3.06
CA LYS A 51 8.80 -11.54 3.87
C LYS A 51 8.14 -12.84 4.27
N ASP A 52 6.87 -12.78 4.67
CA ASP A 52 6.07 -13.96 4.98
C ASP A 52 5.88 -14.82 3.72
N ASP A 53 5.66 -14.20 2.57
CA ASP A 53 5.58 -14.90 1.28
C ASP A 53 6.85 -15.68 0.97
N ASP A 54 8.03 -15.12 1.25
CA ASP A 54 9.31 -15.80 1.04
C ASP A 54 9.40 -17.06 1.88
N GLU A 55 8.95 -17.03 3.12
CA GLU A 55 8.91 -18.22 3.98
C GLU A 55 7.93 -19.27 3.46
N ILE A 56 6.75 -18.83 3.04
CA ILE A 56 5.73 -19.72 2.47
C ILE A 56 6.26 -20.38 1.20
N ILE A 57 6.90 -19.62 0.31
CA ILE A 57 7.50 -20.15 -0.92
C ILE A 57 8.56 -21.18 -0.59
N ARG A 58 9.42 -20.92 0.38
CA ARG A 58 10.43 -21.88 0.81
C ARG A 58 9.80 -23.17 1.30
N LEU A 59 8.78 -23.10 2.14
CA LEU A 59 8.05 -24.26 2.63
C LEU A 59 7.39 -25.03 1.49
N ARG A 60 6.70 -24.34 0.60
CA ARG A 60 6.04 -24.95 -0.55
C ARG A 60 7.04 -25.62 -1.52
N THR A 61 8.19 -24.97 -1.72
CA THR A 61 9.27 -25.55 -2.53
C THR A 61 9.79 -26.85 -1.92
N ASN A 62 10.01 -26.88 -0.61
CA ASN A 62 10.45 -28.08 0.10
C ASN A 62 9.41 -29.21 0.04
N ILE A 63 8.13 -28.86 0.19
CA ILE A 63 7.03 -29.84 0.07
C ILE A 63 6.98 -30.40 -1.35
N ARG A 64 7.10 -29.57 -2.37
CA ARG A 64 7.11 -30.01 -3.78
C ARG A 64 8.30 -30.94 -4.06
N LYS A 65 9.51 -30.58 -3.60
CA LYS A 65 10.70 -31.44 -3.75
C LYS A 65 10.51 -32.78 -3.06
N SER A 66 9.93 -32.78 -1.86
CA SER A 66 9.61 -34.00 -1.13
C SER A 66 8.59 -34.85 -1.88
N ALA A 67 7.57 -34.21 -2.45
CA ALA A 67 6.54 -34.90 -3.24
C ALA A 67 7.17 -35.56 -4.51
N GLU A 68 8.05 -34.86 -5.21
CA GLU A 68 8.76 -35.40 -6.36
C GLU A 68 9.57 -36.66 -5.98
N ALA A 69 10.29 -36.63 -4.86
CA ALA A 69 11.05 -37.78 -4.36
C ALA A 69 10.11 -38.94 -4.00
N LYS A 70 8.96 -38.67 -3.39
CA LYS A 70 7.97 -39.70 -3.04
C LYS A 70 7.34 -40.32 -4.28
N VAL A 71 7.08 -39.54 -5.33
CA VAL A 71 6.61 -40.11 -6.62
C VAL A 71 7.67 -41.03 -7.21
N ALA A 72 8.94 -40.63 -7.20
CA ALA A 72 10.04 -41.44 -7.68
C ALA A 72 10.15 -42.77 -6.92
N ASN A 73 9.84 -42.78 -5.62
CA ASN A 73 9.84 -43.99 -4.76
C ASN A 73 8.52 -44.77 -4.80
N GLY A 74 7.52 -44.28 -5.54
CA GLY A 74 6.23 -44.94 -5.67
C GLY A 74 5.31 -44.77 -4.46
N THR A 75 5.60 -43.87 -3.52
CA THR A 75 4.80 -43.65 -2.31
C THR A 75 3.79 -42.52 -2.44
N LEU A 76 3.82 -41.76 -3.52
CA LEU A 76 2.90 -40.65 -3.79
C LEU A 76 2.45 -40.74 -5.26
N THR A 77 1.20 -40.34 -5.52
CA THR A 77 0.68 -40.28 -6.90
C THR A 77 1.14 -39.00 -7.62
N VAL A 78 1.19 -39.06 -8.95
CA VAL A 78 1.50 -37.89 -9.78
C VAL A 78 0.47 -36.79 -9.57
N THR A 79 -0.80 -37.12 -9.39
CA THR A 79 -1.87 -36.15 -9.12
C THR A 79 -1.61 -35.34 -7.85
N GLU A 80 -1.16 -36.02 -6.78
CA GLU A 80 -0.82 -35.35 -5.53
C GLU A 80 0.41 -34.47 -5.67
N MET A 81 1.41 -34.90 -6.44
CA MET A 81 2.59 -34.09 -6.76
C MET A 81 2.20 -32.84 -7.55
N LEU A 82 1.32 -32.98 -8.55
CA LEU A 82 0.84 -31.82 -9.33
C LEU A 82 0.09 -30.82 -8.46
N ARG A 83 -0.61 -31.28 -7.43
CA ARG A 83 -1.26 -30.41 -6.44
C ARG A 83 -0.21 -29.57 -5.69
N GLU A 84 0.90 -30.17 -5.29
CA GLU A 84 1.99 -29.47 -4.59
C GLU A 84 2.71 -28.49 -5.52
N LEU A 85 2.88 -28.83 -6.80
CA LEU A 85 3.38 -27.91 -7.82
C LEU A 85 2.48 -26.69 -7.97
N THR A 86 1.16 -26.89 -8.01
CA THR A 86 0.18 -25.82 -8.10
C THR A 86 0.24 -24.93 -6.86
N ASN A 87 0.33 -25.50 -5.67
CA ASN A 87 0.43 -24.76 -4.41
C ASN A 87 1.70 -23.87 -4.38
N GLU A 88 2.84 -24.40 -4.83
CA GLU A 88 4.07 -23.61 -4.96
C GLU A 88 3.89 -22.46 -5.94
N SER A 89 3.31 -22.72 -7.10
CA SER A 89 3.05 -21.71 -8.14
C SER A 89 2.14 -20.60 -7.61
N LEU A 90 1.07 -20.95 -6.88
CA LEU A 90 0.15 -19.99 -6.28
C LEU A 90 0.86 -19.12 -5.23
N ALA A 91 1.74 -19.70 -4.43
CA ALA A 91 2.53 -18.95 -3.46
C ALA A 91 3.42 -17.90 -4.14
N ARG A 92 4.08 -18.28 -5.23
CA ARG A 92 4.91 -17.36 -6.03
C ARG A 92 4.10 -16.26 -6.68
N GLN A 93 2.89 -16.58 -7.18
CA GLN A 93 1.97 -15.60 -7.75
C GLN A 93 1.48 -14.60 -6.70
N THR A 94 1.21 -15.06 -5.49
CA THR A 94 0.80 -14.19 -4.37
C THR A 94 1.90 -13.17 -4.06
N LYS A 95 3.15 -13.61 -3.99
CA LYS A 95 4.28 -12.69 -3.78
C LYS A 95 4.39 -11.68 -4.92
N ALA A 96 4.27 -12.12 -6.17
CA ALA A 96 4.30 -11.24 -7.33
C ALA A 96 3.18 -10.17 -7.26
N MET A 97 1.99 -10.57 -6.82
CA MET A 97 0.86 -9.64 -6.65
C MET A 97 1.16 -8.61 -5.56
N HIS A 98 1.73 -9.01 -4.43
CA HIS A 98 2.14 -8.10 -3.37
C HIS A 98 3.22 -7.12 -3.87
N GLU A 99 4.16 -7.58 -4.69
CA GLU A 99 5.18 -6.72 -5.31
C GLU A 99 4.54 -5.65 -6.20
N ILE A 100 3.57 -6.02 -7.03
CA ILE A 100 2.84 -5.09 -7.88
C ILE A 100 2.09 -4.06 -7.03
N GLN A 101 1.42 -4.50 -5.98
CA GLN A 101 0.69 -3.61 -5.06
C GLN A 101 1.65 -2.65 -4.35
N ARG A 102 2.83 -3.13 -3.95
CA ARG A 102 3.87 -2.33 -3.34
C ARG A 102 4.36 -1.24 -4.30
N LEU A 103 4.65 -1.59 -5.53
CA LEU A 103 5.08 -0.63 -6.56
C LEU A 103 4.00 0.42 -6.83
N LYS A 104 2.73 0.01 -6.93
CA LYS A 104 1.61 0.95 -7.05
C LYS A 104 1.55 1.91 -5.87
N GLY A 105 1.72 1.39 -4.65
CA GLY A 105 1.74 2.21 -3.44
C GLY A 105 2.86 3.24 -3.45
N ILE A 106 4.06 2.86 -3.88
CA ILE A 106 5.21 3.76 -4.01
C ILE A 106 4.92 4.88 -5.01
N TYR A 107 4.33 4.55 -6.17
CA TYR A 107 3.95 5.55 -7.17
C TYR A 107 2.90 6.51 -6.64
N GLN A 108 1.90 6.01 -5.93
CA GLN A 108 0.87 6.84 -5.31
C GLN A 108 1.47 7.78 -4.27
N LEU A 109 2.40 7.30 -3.45
CA LEU A 109 3.08 8.11 -2.45
C LEU A 109 3.91 9.22 -3.12
N LYS A 110 4.63 8.92 -4.17
CA LYS A 110 5.37 9.92 -4.95
C LYS A 110 4.44 10.97 -5.55
N TYR A 111 3.30 10.56 -6.09
CA TYR A 111 2.30 11.46 -6.61
C TYR A 111 1.78 12.41 -5.52
N THR A 112 1.45 11.88 -4.36
CA THR A 112 0.95 12.66 -3.22
C THR A 112 1.99 13.65 -2.71
N THR A 113 3.28 13.25 -2.64
CA THR A 113 4.37 14.14 -2.18
C THR A 113 4.70 15.24 -3.17
N ASN A 114 4.46 15.04 -4.46
CA ASN A 114 4.77 16.02 -5.50
C ASN A 114 3.63 17.02 -5.75
N HIS A 115 2.51 16.87 -5.07
CA HIS A 115 1.38 17.78 -5.11
C HIS A 115 1.16 18.47 -3.77
#